data_638a8ea6ab3db6ae4ba4f1f57dbedfae
#
_entry.id   638a8ea6ab3db6ae4ba4f1f57dbedfae
#
_cell.length_a   1.000
_cell.length_b   1.000
_cell.length_c   1.000
_cell.angle_alpha   90.00
_cell.angle_beta   90.00
_cell.angle_gamma   90.00
#
_symmetry.space_group_name_H-M   'P 1'
#
loop_
_entity.id
_entity.type
_entity.pdbx_description
1 polymer ?
#
loop_
_entity_poly.entity_id
_entity_poly.type
_entity_poly.pdbx_seq_one_letter_code
_entity_poly.pdbx_strand_id
1 'polypeptide(L)'
;LTMNDLISFERIGRKSAQKILRNIRERNEVSLSQFIAGFDIEGIGLLMAEKLIEAGYDTLDKILAASPADFEKIAGFAEISAKTLYEGLRLVEEDMRKLVDSGYVRIRPPLPKTQRTANPVSGNSFCFTGELRSMKRSEAEKLVREKGGIIKSSVTKDLDYLVTNDPSSGSEKNRKAKELSIKIIDEEQFLEMAGLK
;
A
#
# COMPACT_ATOMS: atom_id res chain seq x y z
N LEU A 1 18.94 -8.66 -15.34
CA LEU A 1 19.65 -8.09 -14.19
C LEU A 1 20.46 -9.20 -13.51
N THR A 2 21.77 -9.05 -13.45
CA THR A 2 22.70 -10.03 -12.87
C THR A 2 23.30 -9.50 -11.56
N MET A 3 23.99 -10.37 -10.84
CA MET A 3 24.75 -10.00 -9.64
C MET A 3 25.79 -8.91 -9.95
N ASN A 4 26.48 -9.06 -11.09
CA ASN A 4 27.53 -8.11 -11.50
C ASN A 4 26.94 -6.73 -11.84
N ASP A 5 25.77 -6.69 -12.50
CA ASP A 5 25.07 -5.45 -12.79
C ASP A 5 24.77 -4.68 -11.51
N LEU A 6 24.30 -5.36 -10.47
CA LEU A 6 23.98 -4.72 -9.19
C LEU A 6 25.20 -4.25 -8.40
N ILE A 7 26.29 -5.04 -8.44
CA ILE A 7 27.52 -4.69 -7.72
C ILE A 7 28.24 -3.50 -8.38
N SER A 8 27.98 -3.25 -9.67
CA SER A 8 28.55 -2.08 -10.37
C SER A 8 27.99 -0.74 -9.87
N PHE A 9 26.85 -0.74 -9.18
CA PHE A 9 26.31 0.48 -8.56
C PHE A 9 27.03 0.81 -7.24
N GLU A 10 27.33 2.08 -7.03
CA GLU A 10 27.88 2.54 -5.76
C GLU A 10 27.00 2.12 -4.58
N ARG A 11 27.62 1.72 -3.48
CA ARG A 11 26.99 1.31 -2.22
C ARG A 11 26.17 0.02 -2.27
N ILE A 12 26.17 -0.72 -3.37
CA ILE A 12 25.57 -2.05 -3.44
C ILE A 12 26.65 -3.12 -3.32
N GLY A 13 26.79 -3.70 -2.12
CA GLY A 13 27.67 -4.86 -1.88
C GLY A 13 26.99 -6.19 -2.24
N ARG A 14 27.79 -7.26 -2.27
CA ARG A 14 27.32 -8.62 -2.62
C ARG A 14 26.07 -9.07 -1.87
N LYS A 15 26.02 -8.84 -0.54
CA LYS A 15 24.87 -9.22 0.30
C LYS A 15 23.60 -8.48 -0.11
N SER A 16 23.70 -7.17 -0.40
CA SER A 16 22.57 -6.35 -0.86
C SER A 16 22.11 -6.79 -2.24
N ALA A 17 23.03 -6.99 -3.18
CA ALA A 17 22.74 -7.49 -4.52
C ALA A 17 22.03 -8.86 -4.48
N GLN A 18 22.50 -9.77 -3.63
CA GLN A 18 21.89 -11.10 -3.45
C GLN A 18 20.46 -10.99 -2.92
N LYS A 19 20.22 -10.10 -1.93
CA LYS A 19 18.87 -9.84 -1.38
C LYS A 19 17.94 -9.23 -2.43
N ILE A 20 18.44 -8.29 -3.24
CA ILE A 20 17.67 -7.66 -4.34
C ILE A 20 17.25 -8.73 -5.36
N LEU A 21 18.20 -9.53 -5.87
CA LEU A 21 17.90 -10.57 -6.85
C LEU A 21 16.93 -11.62 -6.32
N ARG A 22 17.08 -12.01 -5.05
CA ARG A 22 16.15 -12.93 -4.40
C ARG A 22 14.76 -12.33 -4.32
N ASN A 23 14.64 -11.08 -3.86
CA ASN A 23 13.34 -10.40 -3.76
C ASN A 23 12.65 -10.25 -5.12
N ILE A 24 13.40 -9.96 -6.18
CA ILE A 24 12.87 -9.86 -7.55
C ILE A 24 12.35 -11.23 -8.02
N ARG A 25 13.04 -12.33 -7.72
CA ARG A 25 12.66 -13.68 -8.15
C ARG A 25 11.51 -14.27 -7.33
N GLU A 26 11.48 -14.00 -6.02
CA GLU A 26 10.50 -14.57 -5.09
C GLU A 26 9.20 -13.77 -5.02
N ARG A 27 9.24 -12.48 -5.40
CA ARG A 27 8.08 -11.56 -5.33
C ARG A 27 7.63 -11.14 -6.73
N ASN A 28 7.22 -12.11 -7.51
CA ASN A 28 6.69 -11.85 -8.85
C ASN A 28 5.18 -11.53 -8.86
N GLU A 29 4.49 -11.62 -7.72
CA GLU A 29 3.09 -11.23 -7.57
C GLU A 29 2.96 -9.90 -6.83
N VAL A 30 2.30 -8.94 -7.48
CA VAL A 30 2.05 -7.60 -6.94
C VAL A 30 0.57 -7.22 -7.10
N SER A 31 0.08 -6.29 -6.28
CA SER A 31 -1.23 -5.68 -6.56
C SER A 31 -1.11 -4.74 -7.74
N LEU A 32 -2.24 -4.44 -8.41
CA LEU A 32 -2.27 -3.48 -9.52
C LEU A 32 -1.78 -2.09 -9.07
N SER A 33 -2.12 -1.65 -7.85
CA SER A 33 -1.63 -0.38 -7.29
C SER A 33 -0.11 -0.36 -7.09
N GLN A 34 0.46 -1.45 -6.59
CA GLN A 34 1.91 -1.60 -6.46
C GLN A 34 2.61 -1.64 -7.81
N PHE A 35 2.00 -2.30 -8.80
CA PHE A 35 2.52 -2.37 -10.16
C PHE A 35 2.61 -0.97 -10.79
N ILE A 36 1.52 -0.19 -10.74
CA ILE A 36 1.49 1.18 -11.29
C ILE A 36 2.48 2.10 -10.56
N ALA A 37 2.48 2.06 -9.21
CA ALA A 37 3.38 2.88 -8.40
C ALA A 37 4.87 2.55 -8.64
N GLY A 38 5.17 1.33 -9.09
CA GLY A 38 6.53 0.89 -9.42
C GLY A 38 7.12 1.52 -10.68
N PHE A 39 6.32 2.17 -11.52
CA PHE A 39 6.78 2.88 -12.72
C PHE A 39 7.16 4.34 -12.47
N ASP A 40 7.08 4.80 -11.22
CA ASP A 40 7.51 6.14 -10.80
C ASP A 40 6.94 7.30 -11.63
N ILE A 41 5.66 7.18 -12.02
CA ILE A 41 4.95 8.26 -12.70
C ILE A 41 4.81 9.41 -11.71
N GLU A 42 5.23 10.61 -12.11
CA GLU A 42 5.27 11.80 -11.27
C GLU A 42 3.92 12.06 -10.56
N GLY A 43 3.97 12.21 -9.23
CA GLY A 43 2.78 12.43 -8.39
C GLY A 43 1.87 11.21 -8.21
N ILE A 44 2.18 10.07 -8.83
CA ILE A 44 1.35 8.85 -8.80
C ILE A 44 2.04 7.77 -7.95
N GLY A 45 1.97 7.95 -6.65
CA GLY A 45 2.39 6.93 -5.69
C GLY A 45 1.28 5.90 -5.40
N LEU A 46 1.57 5.00 -4.45
CA LEU A 46 0.68 3.89 -4.09
C LEU A 46 -0.75 4.35 -3.74
N LEU A 47 -0.90 5.43 -2.96
CA LEU A 47 -2.22 5.97 -2.58
C LEU A 47 -3.05 6.46 -3.78
N MET A 48 -2.42 7.08 -4.76
CA MET A 48 -3.12 7.53 -5.96
C MET A 48 -3.51 6.34 -6.84
N ALA A 49 -2.63 5.34 -6.96
CA ALA A 49 -2.95 4.10 -7.66
C ALA A 49 -4.08 3.31 -6.97
N GLU A 50 -4.16 3.30 -5.64
CA GLU A 50 -5.27 2.68 -4.89
C GLU A 50 -6.60 3.36 -5.19
N LYS A 51 -6.64 4.70 -5.27
CA LYS A 51 -7.85 5.46 -5.64
C LYS A 51 -8.38 5.11 -7.04
N LEU A 52 -7.49 4.83 -8.01
CA LEU A 52 -7.90 4.34 -9.33
C LEU A 52 -8.68 3.04 -9.21
N ILE A 53 -8.15 2.09 -8.44
CA ILE A 53 -8.76 0.77 -8.26
C ILE A 53 -10.10 0.88 -7.51
N GLU A 54 -10.19 1.74 -6.50
CA GLU A 54 -11.43 2.02 -5.77
C GLU A 54 -12.51 2.65 -6.67
N ALA A 55 -12.10 3.48 -7.61
CA ALA A 55 -12.98 4.09 -8.61
C ALA A 55 -13.44 3.10 -9.70
N GLY A 56 -12.95 1.84 -9.69
CA GLY A 56 -13.37 0.80 -10.63
C GLY A 56 -12.39 0.52 -11.77
N TYR A 57 -11.23 1.18 -11.79
CA TYR A 57 -10.13 0.88 -12.72
C TYR A 57 -9.28 -0.27 -12.15
N ASP A 58 -9.88 -1.44 -12.04
CA ASP A 58 -9.37 -2.60 -11.32
C ASP A 58 -8.56 -3.57 -12.19
N THR A 59 -8.33 -3.23 -13.46
CA THR A 59 -7.44 -3.95 -14.39
C THR A 59 -6.50 -3.00 -15.10
N LEU A 60 -5.34 -3.50 -15.53
CA LEU A 60 -4.37 -2.72 -16.30
C LEU A 60 -5.00 -2.15 -17.58
N ASP A 61 -5.78 -2.96 -18.28
CA ASP A 61 -6.44 -2.54 -19.53
C ASP A 61 -7.45 -1.41 -19.31
N LYS A 62 -8.24 -1.44 -18.21
CA LYS A 62 -9.15 -0.34 -17.87
C LYS A 62 -8.39 0.96 -17.61
N ILE A 63 -7.25 0.89 -16.94
CA ILE A 63 -6.43 2.06 -16.63
C ILE A 63 -5.81 2.60 -17.92
N LEU A 64 -5.26 1.73 -18.76
CA LEU A 64 -4.65 2.14 -20.04
C LEU A 64 -5.67 2.64 -21.06
N ALA A 65 -6.93 2.21 -21.00
CA ALA A 65 -8.01 2.68 -21.89
C ALA A 65 -8.66 3.99 -21.44
N ALA A 66 -8.43 4.43 -20.17
CA ALA A 66 -9.07 5.61 -19.62
C ALA A 66 -8.48 6.90 -20.20
N SER A 67 -9.33 7.93 -20.31
CA SER A 67 -8.94 9.27 -20.71
C SER A 67 -8.60 10.17 -19.51
N PRO A 68 -7.92 11.31 -19.70
CA PRO A 68 -7.71 12.29 -18.62
C PRO A 68 -9.02 12.70 -17.94
N ALA A 69 -10.08 12.95 -18.72
CA ALA A 69 -11.39 13.32 -18.20
C ALA A 69 -12.05 12.23 -17.34
N ASP A 70 -11.69 10.97 -17.50
CA ASP A 70 -12.15 9.89 -16.65
C ASP A 70 -11.41 9.88 -15.31
N PHE A 71 -10.12 10.18 -15.32
CA PHE A 71 -9.34 10.30 -14.09
C PHE A 71 -9.74 11.52 -13.25
N GLU A 72 -10.10 12.64 -13.88
CA GLU A 72 -10.58 13.85 -13.17
C GLU A 72 -11.86 13.62 -12.34
N LYS A 73 -12.69 12.64 -12.71
CA LYS A 73 -13.89 12.25 -11.95
C LYS A 73 -13.55 11.56 -10.61
N ILE A 74 -12.30 11.13 -10.44
CA ILE A 74 -11.86 10.39 -9.25
C ILE A 74 -11.46 11.37 -8.15
N ALA A 75 -12.00 11.18 -6.96
CA ALA A 75 -11.67 12.03 -5.81
C ALA A 75 -10.15 12.04 -5.52
N GLY A 76 -9.56 13.24 -5.59
CA GLY A 76 -8.13 13.46 -5.38
C GLY A 76 -7.30 13.53 -6.66
N PHE A 77 -7.92 13.38 -7.83
CA PHE A 77 -7.31 13.74 -9.11
C PHE A 77 -7.87 15.09 -9.58
N ALA A 78 -7.00 16.08 -9.71
CA ALA A 78 -7.28 17.32 -10.39
C ALA A 78 -6.80 17.23 -11.84
N GLU A 79 -7.16 18.18 -12.69
CA GLU A 79 -6.79 18.24 -14.11
C GLU A 79 -5.30 17.94 -14.35
N ILE A 80 -4.41 18.59 -13.57
CA ILE A 80 -2.96 18.41 -13.72
C ILE A 80 -2.56 16.95 -13.41
N SER A 81 -2.99 16.38 -12.29
CA SER A 81 -2.62 15.01 -11.91
C SER A 81 -3.25 13.95 -12.81
N ALA A 82 -4.44 14.19 -13.33
CA ALA A 82 -5.09 13.32 -14.32
C ALA A 82 -4.32 13.31 -15.64
N LYS A 83 -3.89 14.48 -16.10
CA LYS A 83 -3.06 14.62 -17.30
C LYS A 83 -1.69 13.98 -17.12
N THR A 84 -1.01 14.24 -16.00
CA THR A 84 0.30 13.65 -15.70
C THR A 84 0.21 12.11 -15.65
N LEU A 85 -0.83 11.57 -15.01
CA LEU A 85 -1.06 10.13 -15.01
C LEU A 85 -1.23 9.58 -16.42
N TYR A 86 -2.09 10.20 -17.23
CA TYR A 86 -2.36 9.75 -18.59
C TYR A 86 -1.10 9.75 -19.44
N GLU A 87 -0.36 10.85 -19.45
CA GLU A 87 0.90 11.00 -20.21
C GLU A 87 1.95 9.99 -19.72
N GLY A 88 2.12 9.86 -18.39
CA GLY A 88 3.05 8.91 -17.81
C GLY A 88 2.72 7.46 -18.16
N LEU A 89 1.43 7.08 -18.13
CA LEU A 89 0.99 5.74 -18.53
C LEU A 89 1.34 5.46 -20.00
N ARG A 90 1.17 6.43 -20.91
CA ARG A 90 1.53 6.26 -22.32
C ARG A 90 3.03 6.04 -22.53
N LEU A 91 3.86 6.72 -21.75
CA LEU A 91 5.31 6.54 -21.84
C LEU A 91 5.77 5.14 -21.40
N VAL A 92 5.08 4.53 -20.43
CA VAL A 92 5.48 3.26 -19.84
C VAL A 92 4.59 2.06 -20.27
N GLU A 93 3.56 2.28 -21.09
CA GLU A 93 2.59 1.25 -21.49
C GLU A 93 3.26 0.02 -22.10
N GLU A 94 4.23 0.21 -23.00
CA GLU A 94 4.92 -0.89 -23.67
C GLU A 94 5.69 -1.74 -22.65
N ASP A 95 6.39 -1.11 -21.70
CA ASP A 95 7.14 -1.80 -20.67
C ASP A 95 6.21 -2.51 -19.67
N MET A 96 5.07 -1.89 -19.32
CA MET A 96 4.04 -2.52 -18.50
C MET A 96 3.54 -3.82 -19.14
N ARG A 97 3.17 -3.76 -20.42
CA ARG A 97 2.69 -4.93 -21.16
C ARG A 97 3.76 -6.00 -21.28
N LYS A 98 4.99 -5.65 -21.64
CA LYS A 98 6.12 -6.60 -21.70
C LYS A 98 6.34 -7.33 -20.38
N LEU A 99 6.30 -6.65 -19.25
CA LEU A 99 6.49 -7.25 -17.94
C LEU A 99 5.38 -8.26 -17.59
N VAL A 100 4.13 -7.94 -17.92
CA VAL A 100 2.99 -8.82 -17.67
C VAL A 100 2.99 -10.01 -18.64
N ASP A 101 3.15 -9.75 -19.94
CA ASP A 101 3.10 -10.78 -20.99
C ASP A 101 4.25 -11.77 -20.89
N SER A 102 5.43 -11.32 -20.45
CA SER A 102 6.58 -12.20 -20.21
C SER A 102 6.43 -13.09 -18.98
N GLY A 103 5.43 -12.83 -18.12
CA GLY A 103 5.21 -13.55 -16.87
C GLY A 103 6.23 -13.23 -15.76
N TYR A 104 7.10 -12.23 -15.96
CA TYR A 104 8.01 -11.76 -14.91
C TYR A 104 7.27 -11.14 -13.73
N VAL A 105 6.13 -10.50 -13.99
CA VAL A 105 5.25 -9.93 -12.97
C VAL A 105 3.84 -10.45 -13.19
N ARG A 106 3.21 -10.91 -12.13
CA ARG A 106 1.80 -11.30 -12.09
C ARG A 106 1.04 -10.27 -11.29
N ILE A 107 0.06 -9.64 -11.91
CA ILE A 107 -0.84 -8.75 -11.19
C ILE A 107 -1.92 -9.60 -10.53
N ARG A 108 -1.95 -9.58 -9.20
CA ARG A 108 -3.02 -10.26 -8.45
C ARG A 108 -4.36 -9.61 -8.79
N PRO A 109 -5.41 -10.41 -9.08
CA PRO A 109 -6.73 -9.86 -9.27
C PRO A 109 -7.13 -9.06 -8.00
N PRO A 110 -7.85 -7.95 -8.16
CA PRO A 110 -8.34 -7.20 -7.01
C PRO A 110 -9.24 -8.10 -6.17
N LEU A 111 -9.08 -8.02 -4.84
CA LEU A 111 -9.97 -8.73 -3.94
C LEU A 111 -11.41 -8.26 -4.20
N PRO A 112 -12.38 -9.18 -4.34
CA PRO A 112 -13.78 -8.82 -4.51
C PRO A 112 -14.22 -7.82 -3.43
N LYS A 113 -15.06 -6.85 -3.77
CA LYS A 113 -15.58 -5.85 -2.81
C LYS A 113 -16.21 -6.52 -1.58
N THR A 114 -16.80 -7.70 -1.74
CA THR A 114 -17.35 -8.55 -0.67
C THR A 114 -16.29 -9.09 0.30
N GLN A 115 -15.04 -9.25 -0.14
CA GLN A 115 -13.93 -9.65 0.76
C GLN A 115 -13.24 -8.45 1.41
N ARG A 116 -13.36 -7.25 0.83
CA ARG A 116 -12.92 -6.00 1.49
C ARG A 116 -13.77 -5.68 2.72
N THR A 117 -15.08 -5.98 2.66
CA THR A 117 -16.00 -5.82 3.81
C THR A 117 -15.87 -6.93 4.85
N ALA A 118 -15.30 -8.10 4.48
CA ALA A 118 -15.05 -9.22 5.39
C ALA A 118 -13.72 -9.08 6.17
N ASN A 119 -12.85 -8.15 5.81
CA ASN A 119 -11.61 -7.90 6.52
C ASN A 119 -11.60 -6.47 7.10
N PRO A 120 -11.93 -6.34 8.40
CA PRO A 120 -12.01 -5.03 9.05
C PRO A 120 -10.69 -4.24 9.07
N VAL A 121 -9.56 -4.86 8.72
CA VAL A 121 -8.25 -4.20 8.61
C VAL A 121 -8.08 -3.53 7.26
N SER A 122 -8.67 -4.11 6.20
CA SER A 122 -8.47 -3.62 4.83
C SER A 122 -9.04 -2.22 4.63
N GLY A 123 -8.22 -1.31 4.10
CA GLY A 123 -8.59 0.08 3.83
C GLY A 123 -8.57 1.00 5.05
N ASN A 124 -8.45 0.45 6.27
CA ASN A 124 -8.36 1.24 7.49
C ASN A 124 -6.90 1.56 7.84
N SER A 125 -6.69 2.71 8.48
CA SER A 125 -5.39 3.18 8.92
C SER A 125 -5.18 2.92 10.41
N PHE A 126 -3.98 2.44 10.75
CA PHE A 126 -3.61 2.04 12.11
C PHE A 126 -2.34 2.76 12.57
N CYS A 127 -2.36 3.21 13.82
CA CYS A 127 -1.17 3.70 14.52
C CYS A 127 -1.01 2.89 15.81
N PHE A 128 0.19 2.44 16.08
CA PHE A 128 0.50 1.68 17.30
C PHE A 128 1.20 2.57 18.33
N THR A 129 0.84 2.42 19.59
CA THR A 129 1.54 3.07 20.73
C THR A 129 1.63 2.13 21.92
N GLY A 130 2.74 2.23 22.66
CA GLY A 130 3.04 1.29 23.75
C GLY A 130 3.54 -0.06 23.23
N GLU A 131 3.62 -1.03 24.15
CA GLU A 131 4.05 -2.40 23.86
C GLU A 131 2.83 -3.30 23.60
N LEU A 132 2.96 -4.18 22.61
CA LEU A 132 2.04 -5.27 22.38
C LEU A 132 2.48 -6.49 23.18
N ARG A 133 1.53 -7.31 23.64
CA ARG A 133 1.78 -8.45 24.53
C ARG A 133 2.10 -9.73 23.78
N SER A 134 1.45 -9.95 22.63
CA SER A 134 1.51 -11.22 21.88
C SER A 134 2.47 -11.19 20.70
N MET A 135 2.84 -10.00 20.21
CA MET A 135 3.73 -9.86 19.06
C MET A 135 4.55 -8.57 19.11
N LYS A 136 5.65 -8.54 18.35
CA LYS A 136 6.41 -7.30 18.17
C LYS A 136 5.62 -6.31 17.30
N ARG A 137 5.82 -5.02 17.57
CA ARG A 137 5.19 -3.95 16.77
C ARG A 137 5.45 -4.09 15.27
N SER A 138 6.67 -4.47 14.88
CA SER A 138 7.01 -4.69 13.47
C SER A 138 6.22 -5.82 12.82
N GLU A 139 5.84 -6.83 13.58
CA GLU A 139 4.99 -7.94 13.13
C GLU A 139 3.55 -7.49 12.98
N ALA A 140 3.02 -6.71 13.93
CA ALA A 140 1.69 -6.12 13.84
C ALA A 140 1.57 -5.17 12.64
N GLU A 141 2.57 -4.32 12.42
CA GLU A 141 2.61 -3.43 11.24
C GLU A 141 2.68 -4.20 9.92
N LYS A 142 3.43 -5.30 9.89
CA LYS A 142 3.49 -6.20 8.72
C LYS A 142 2.14 -6.84 8.47
N LEU A 143 1.48 -7.33 9.51
CA LEU A 143 0.14 -7.93 9.44
C LEU A 143 -0.90 -6.96 8.88
N VAL A 144 -0.89 -5.68 9.34
CA VAL A 144 -1.77 -4.65 8.79
C VAL A 144 -1.56 -4.50 7.28
N ARG A 145 -0.30 -4.40 6.83
CA ARG A 145 0.01 -4.26 5.39
C ARG A 145 -0.41 -5.50 4.59
N GLU A 146 -0.19 -6.71 5.11
CA GLU A 146 -0.59 -7.96 4.47
C GLU A 146 -2.11 -8.10 4.35
N LYS A 147 -2.84 -7.53 5.32
CA LYS A 147 -4.31 -7.48 5.32
C LYS A 147 -4.90 -6.28 4.54
N GLY A 148 -4.05 -5.48 3.87
CA GLY A 148 -4.50 -4.34 3.07
C GLY A 148 -4.83 -3.08 3.86
N GLY A 149 -4.38 -2.98 5.12
CA GLY A 149 -4.47 -1.78 5.94
C GLY A 149 -3.27 -0.84 5.76
N ILE A 150 -3.39 0.36 6.28
CA ILE A 150 -2.41 1.44 6.17
C ILE A 150 -1.77 1.68 7.54
N ILE A 151 -0.43 1.75 7.60
CA ILE A 151 0.28 2.11 8.83
C ILE A 151 0.63 3.59 8.85
N LYS A 152 0.25 4.26 9.94
CA LYS A 152 0.64 5.64 10.23
C LYS A 152 1.55 5.72 11.45
N SER A 153 2.55 6.58 11.38
CA SER A 153 3.51 6.81 12.48
C SER A 153 2.98 7.78 13.53
N SER A 154 2.00 8.62 13.17
CA SER A 154 1.42 9.67 14.00
C SER A 154 -0.10 9.62 13.99
N VAL A 155 -0.71 10.22 15.01
CA VAL A 155 -2.16 10.38 15.12
C VAL A 155 -2.57 11.68 14.43
N THR A 156 -3.37 11.55 13.37
CA THR A 156 -3.90 12.62 12.54
C THR A 156 -5.41 12.42 12.34
N LYS A 157 -6.14 13.44 11.90
CA LYS A 157 -7.61 13.37 11.74
C LYS A 157 -8.10 12.26 10.80
N ASP A 158 -7.23 11.80 9.93
CA ASP A 158 -7.47 10.74 8.95
C ASP A 158 -6.96 9.36 9.42
N LEU A 159 -6.69 9.20 10.72
CA LEU A 159 -6.40 7.92 11.34
C LEU A 159 -7.69 7.26 11.82
N ASP A 160 -7.90 5.99 11.47
CA ASP A 160 -9.09 5.24 11.88
C ASP A 160 -8.94 4.60 13.25
N TYR A 161 -7.78 3.98 13.52
CA TYR A 161 -7.54 3.24 14.75
C TYR A 161 -6.20 3.56 15.40
N LEU A 162 -6.23 3.85 16.70
CA LEU A 162 -5.04 3.81 17.56
C LEU A 162 -5.06 2.49 18.33
N VAL A 163 -4.03 1.67 18.16
CA VAL A 163 -3.89 0.38 18.86
C VAL A 163 -2.98 0.55 20.07
N THR A 164 -3.48 0.23 21.26
CA THR A 164 -2.72 0.31 22.51
C THR A 164 -3.31 -0.60 23.60
N ASN A 165 -2.46 -1.25 24.36
CA ASN A 165 -2.88 -2.02 25.56
C ASN A 165 -3.06 -1.13 26.81
N ASP A 166 -2.71 0.16 26.73
CA ASP A 166 -2.92 1.13 27.80
C ASP A 166 -3.59 2.41 27.28
N PRO A 167 -4.94 2.39 27.10
CA PRO A 167 -5.71 3.55 26.64
C PRO A 167 -5.74 4.69 27.66
N SER A 168 -5.33 4.42 28.91
CA SER A 168 -5.27 5.40 29.99
C SER A 168 -3.91 6.10 30.08
N SER A 169 -2.89 5.60 29.35
CA SER A 169 -1.55 6.20 29.40
C SER A 169 -1.60 7.68 28.95
N GLY A 170 -0.82 8.51 29.64
CA GLY A 170 -0.64 9.93 29.30
C GLY A 170 0.19 10.18 28.04
N SER A 171 0.36 9.18 27.18
CA SER A 171 1.15 9.34 25.95
C SER A 171 0.54 10.40 25.03
N GLU A 172 1.40 11.13 24.32
CA GLU A 172 0.96 12.15 23.36
C GLU A 172 -0.02 11.58 22.32
N LYS A 173 0.22 10.35 21.86
CA LYS A 173 -0.65 9.66 20.91
C LYS A 173 -2.04 9.38 21.47
N ASN A 174 -2.14 8.92 22.73
CA ASN A 174 -3.43 8.67 23.38
C ASN A 174 -4.21 9.96 23.60
N ARG A 175 -3.53 11.04 24.05
CA ARG A 175 -4.17 12.36 24.20
C ARG A 175 -4.71 12.85 22.86
N LYS A 176 -3.89 12.82 21.83
CA LYS A 176 -4.26 13.28 20.48
C LYS A 176 -5.40 12.46 19.87
N ALA A 177 -5.42 11.14 20.10
CA ALA A 177 -6.50 10.29 19.63
C ALA A 177 -7.84 10.65 20.30
N LYS A 178 -7.83 10.94 21.60
CA LYS A 178 -9.02 11.42 22.32
C LYS A 178 -9.49 12.79 21.81
N GLU A 179 -8.57 13.74 21.63
CA GLU A 179 -8.86 15.07 21.09
C GLU A 179 -9.48 15.02 19.70
N LEU A 180 -9.02 14.10 18.84
CA LEU A 180 -9.48 13.94 17.46
C LEU A 180 -10.62 12.94 17.31
N SER A 181 -11.13 12.37 18.42
CA SER A 181 -12.17 11.34 18.43
C SER A 181 -11.81 10.10 17.61
N ILE A 182 -10.53 9.76 17.56
CA ILE A 182 -10.02 8.55 16.90
C ILE A 182 -10.37 7.33 17.74
N LYS A 183 -10.79 6.25 17.09
CA LYS A 183 -11.13 5.01 17.77
C LYS A 183 -9.89 4.35 18.37
N ILE A 184 -9.88 4.18 19.68
CA ILE A 184 -8.80 3.50 20.40
C ILE A 184 -9.25 2.05 20.63
N ILE A 185 -8.42 1.10 20.22
CA ILE A 185 -8.64 -0.34 20.38
C ILE A 185 -7.42 -0.97 21.09
N ASP A 186 -7.66 -2.08 21.77
CA ASP A 186 -6.57 -2.88 22.34
C ASP A 186 -6.03 -3.90 21.32
N GLU A 187 -4.99 -4.62 21.71
CA GLU A 187 -4.36 -5.64 20.86
C GLU A 187 -5.31 -6.80 20.55
N GLU A 188 -6.18 -7.17 21.49
CA GLU A 188 -7.13 -8.27 21.33
C GLU A 188 -8.16 -7.93 20.25
N GLN A 189 -8.74 -6.74 20.32
CA GLN A 189 -9.66 -6.22 19.29
C GLN A 189 -8.98 -6.11 17.92
N PHE A 190 -7.70 -5.68 17.91
CA PHE A 190 -6.94 -5.64 16.66
C PHE A 190 -6.73 -7.05 16.06
N LEU A 191 -6.42 -8.06 16.89
CA LEU A 191 -6.24 -9.44 16.44
C LEU A 191 -7.55 -10.07 15.93
N GLU A 192 -8.68 -9.78 16.57
CA GLU A 192 -10.01 -10.16 16.06
C GLU A 192 -10.27 -9.53 14.69
N MET A 193 -10.02 -8.23 14.54
CA MET A 193 -10.13 -7.55 13.25
C MET A 193 -9.22 -8.16 12.18
N ALA A 194 -8.04 -8.61 12.58
CA ALA A 194 -7.08 -9.27 11.68
C ALA A 194 -7.42 -10.74 11.38
N GLY A 195 -8.46 -11.31 12.04
CA GLY A 195 -8.88 -12.71 11.84
C GLY A 195 -7.87 -13.71 12.41
N LEU A 196 -7.18 -13.36 13.51
CA LEU A 196 -6.22 -14.22 14.22
C LEU A 196 -6.77 -14.73 15.57
N LYS A 197 -7.99 -14.38 15.90
CA LYS A 197 -8.79 -14.90 17.01
C LYS A 197 -10.17 -15.26 16.56
#